data_9cb16968c094b3ce01456ce5f8f85ec2
#
_entry.id   9cb16968c094b3ce01456ce5f8f85ec2
#
_cell.length_a   1.000
_cell.length_b   1.000
_cell.length_c   1.000
_cell.angle_alpha   90.00
_cell.angle_beta   90.00
_cell.angle_gamma   90.00
#
_symmetry.space_group_name_H-M   'P 1'
#
loop_
_entity.id
_entity.type
_entity.pdbx_description
1 polymer ?
#
loop_
_entity_poly.entity_id
_entity_poly.type
_entity_poly.pdbx_seq_one_letter_code
_entity_poly.pdbx_strand_id
1 'polypeptide(L)'
;IRVNRRATKKVTQMTGKITLLLIFILCVYGAKAQVADTTQQYDIFYSSPKTYELAGVRAVGGGENYDEDYLAQMAGLSIGMAVQIPGETITRAIKRLYGHGIFSDVSIAIDKIEGDKVYLALYIKERHKLSKINYVGLKKAEENKIKEKMNLLPGSQVTDLMKSNLKMQIEKYLKEKGYYNTNIRIIQRDDPEHSNFVILDAIVEKHNKIKIDEIIITGNKLMKDGRLKGAMKKTKEKSLRNFFKSANYIEKNYDEDKFLLVDKYNEKGFRDAVILSDSVVQISPKRVKIYIDVQEGNKYYFNNITWVGNTIYSSDVLSDVLNIKKGDVYNSKYLGERMTSDDDAVSNLYQNNGYLFSRLVPVETISGEDSINLEVRVVEGPQATINKVIIKGNNRTHEHVIRRELYVYPGELFSREDIIRSARELANMGHFDPEQIQPDLANVNAEAGTADVVFSLVEKANDKIE
;
A
#
# COMPACT_ATOMS: atom_id res chain seq x y z
N ILE A 1 -33.55 -83.85 11.24
CA ILE A 1 -32.77 -82.67 10.80
C ILE A 1 -31.31 -83.09 10.72
N ARG A 2 -30.85 -83.45 9.46
CA ARG A 2 -29.44 -83.80 9.21
C ARG A 2 -28.66 -82.50 8.94
N VAL A 3 -27.89 -82.02 9.90
CA VAL A 3 -26.94 -80.89 9.69
C VAL A 3 -25.66 -81.43 9.04
N ASN A 4 -25.25 -80.78 7.98
CA ASN A 4 -24.22 -81.18 7.03
C ASN A 4 -22.81 -81.08 7.64
N ARG A 5 -22.28 -82.16 8.20
CA ARG A 5 -20.93 -82.22 8.84
C ARG A 5 -19.74 -81.92 7.89
N ARG A 6 -19.98 -81.76 6.58
CA ARG A 6 -18.91 -81.40 5.64
C ARG A 6 -18.61 -79.89 5.52
N ALA A 7 -19.55 -79.03 5.91
CA ALA A 7 -19.34 -77.59 5.85
C ALA A 7 -18.48 -77.03 7.02
N THR A 8 -18.66 -77.63 8.21
CA THR A 8 -17.89 -77.20 9.40
C THR A 8 -16.41 -77.59 9.32
N LYS A 9 -16.01 -78.69 8.67
CA LYS A 9 -14.60 -79.10 8.53
C LYS A 9 -13.84 -78.23 7.52
N LYS A 10 -14.49 -77.65 6.49
CA LYS A 10 -13.88 -76.70 5.54
C LYS A 10 -13.67 -75.31 6.12
N VAL A 11 -14.59 -74.87 6.97
CA VAL A 11 -14.47 -73.56 7.64
C VAL A 11 -13.34 -73.57 8.66
N THR A 12 -13.18 -74.65 9.45
CA THR A 12 -12.10 -74.80 10.45
C THR A 12 -10.71 -74.92 9.81
N GLN A 13 -10.59 -75.51 8.61
CA GLN A 13 -9.32 -75.55 7.90
C GLN A 13 -8.96 -74.22 7.21
N MET A 14 -9.97 -73.42 6.81
CA MET A 14 -9.73 -72.06 6.25
C MET A 14 -9.35 -71.05 7.32
N THR A 15 -9.99 -71.10 8.48
CA THR A 15 -9.64 -70.23 9.62
C THR A 15 -8.23 -70.51 10.16
N GLY A 16 -7.80 -71.75 10.24
CA GLY A 16 -6.44 -72.11 10.64
C GLY A 16 -5.35 -71.62 9.68
N LYS A 17 -5.61 -71.69 8.35
CA LYS A 17 -4.67 -71.17 7.35
C LYS A 17 -4.60 -69.64 7.31
N ILE A 18 -5.70 -68.93 7.56
CA ILE A 18 -5.76 -67.45 7.67
C ILE A 18 -5.06 -66.97 8.94
N THR A 19 -5.21 -67.68 10.04
CA THR A 19 -4.51 -67.34 11.33
C THR A 19 -3.01 -67.58 11.20
N LEU A 20 -2.56 -68.63 10.52
CA LEU A 20 -1.13 -68.89 10.29
C LEU A 20 -0.52 -67.85 9.33
N LEU A 21 -1.26 -67.39 8.32
CA LEU A 21 -0.85 -66.36 7.39
C LEU A 21 -0.75 -64.97 8.08
N LEU A 22 -1.68 -64.64 8.97
CA LEU A 22 -1.66 -63.38 9.75
C LEU A 22 -0.51 -63.41 10.77
N ILE A 23 -0.17 -64.52 11.38
CA ILE A 23 0.99 -64.62 12.29
C ILE A 23 2.31 -64.48 11.50
N PHE A 24 2.38 -65.05 10.27
CA PHE A 24 3.57 -64.90 9.39
C PHE A 24 3.74 -63.45 8.90
N ILE A 25 2.64 -62.77 8.57
CA ILE A 25 2.66 -61.34 8.21
C ILE A 25 3.07 -60.44 9.40
N LEU A 26 2.58 -60.74 10.61
CA LEU A 26 3.02 -60.01 11.82
C LEU A 26 4.52 -60.24 12.15
N CYS A 27 5.06 -61.43 11.91
CA CYS A 27 6.49 -61.72 12.09
C CYS A 27 7.39 -61.02 11.05
N VAL A 28 6.90 -60.80 9.80
CA VAL A 28 7.65 -60.11 8.75
C VAL A 28 7.63 -58.58 8.99
N TYR A 29 6.55 -58.04 9.56
CA TYR A 29 6.49 -56.62 9.96
C TYR A 29 7.18 -56.30 11.26
N GLY A 30 7.37 -57.29 12.16
CA GLY A 30 8.11 -57.14 13.41
C GLY A 30 9.64 -57.09 13.27
N ALA A 31 10.17 -57.50 12.09
CA ALA A 31 11.62 -57.58 11.90
C ALA A 31 12.28 -56.33 11.22
N LYS A 32 11.51 -55.25 11.04
CA LYS A 32 12.05 -53.99 10.49
C LYS A 32 12.13 -52.80 11.49
N ALA A 33 12.03 -53.06 12.76
CA ALA A 33 12.11 -52.02 13.78
C ALA A 33 13.17 -52.33 14.84
N GLN A 34 14.41 -52.39 14.39
CA GLN A 34 15.58 -52.19 15.26
C GLN A 34 16.76 -51.74 14.38
N VAL A 35 16.67 -50.54 13.86
CA VAL A 35 17.85 -49.70 13.75
C VAL A 35 18.07 -49.20 15.19
N ALA A 36 19.06 -49.77 15.85
CA ALA A 36 19.50 -49.29 17.15
C ALA A 36 20.06 -47.87 16.93
N ASP A 37 19.22 -46.89 17.14
CA ASP A 37 19.66 -45.50 17.29
C ASP A 37 20.34 -45.46 18.68
N THR A 38 21.64 -45.74 18.71
CA THR A 38 22.51 -45.54 19.85
C THR A 38 22.78 -44.04 20.03
N THR A 39 21.75 -43.29 20.23
CA THR A 39 21.88 -41.94 20.80
C THR A 39 22.28 -42.13 22.25
N GLN A 40 23.55 -41.95 22.56
CA GLN A 40 23.99 -41.81 23.95
C GLN A 40 23.23 -40.63 24.56
N GLN A 41 22.27 -40.92 25.41
CA GLN A 41 21.52 -39.93 26.15
C GLN A 41 22.44 -39.32 27.21
N TYR A 42 22.94 -38.13 26.96
CA TYR A 42 23.72 -37.39 27.95
C TYR A 42 22.76 -36.71 28.93
N ASP A 43 22.94 -36.97 30.24
CA ASP A 43 22.16 -36.29 31.29
C ASP A 43 22.62 -34.83 31.41
N ILE A 44 21.87 -33.92 30.79
CA ILE A 44 22.12 -32.50 30.84
C ILE A 44 21.33 -31.89 31.99
N PHE A 45 22.02 -31.48 33.04
CA PHE A 45 21.39 -30.82 34.17
C PHE A 45 21.47 -29.30 34.05
N TYR A 46 20.35 -28.64 33.85
CA TYR A 46 20.27 -27.17 33.76
C TYR A 46 20.72 -26.45 35.04
N SER A 47 20.64 -27.12 36.18
CA SER A 47 21.11 -26.61 37.47
C SER A 47 22.62 -26.68 37.67
N SER A 48 23.35 -27.43 36.84
CA SER A 48 24.78 -27.65 36.96
C SER A 48 25.43 -27.63 35.56
N PRO A 49 25.55 -26.45 34.90
CA PRO A 49 26.15 -26.36 33.58
C PRO A 49 27.66 -26.66 33.62
N LYS A 50 28.11 -27.48 32.69
CA LYS A 50 29.51 -27.84 32.54
C LYS A 50 30.15 -27.12 31.34
N THR A 51 31.41 -26.78 31.49
CA THR A 51 32.18 -26.16 30.43
C THR A 51 33.05 -27.22 29.75
N TYR A 52 33.00 -27.24 28.42
CA TYR A 52 33.76 -28.14 27.55
C TYR A 52 34.53 -27.34 26.54
N GLU A 53 35.61 -27.90 25.98
CA GLU A 53 36.27 -27.41 24.81
C GLU A 53 35.59 -27.94 23.54
N LEU A 54 35.20 -27.06 22.63
CA LEU A 54 34.57 -27.45 21.35
C LEU A 54 35.62 -28.13 20.46
N ALA A 55 35.48 -29.43 20.23
CA ALA A 55 36.42 -30.20 19.40
C ALA A 55 35.96 -30.40 17.96
N GLY A 56 34.65 -30.26 17.70
CA GLY A 56 34.10 -30.36 16.34
C GLY A 56 32.65 -29.99 16.24
N VAL A 57 32.24 -29.65 15.05
CA VAL A 57 30.84 -29.33 14.69
C VAL A 57 30.48 -30.17 13.46
N ARG A 58 29.39 -30.90 13.49
CA ARG A 58 28.91 -31.70 12.36
C ARG A 58 27.52 -31.21 11.92
N ALA A 59 27.33 -31.08 10.63
CA ALA A 59 26.05 -30.74 10.04
C ALA A 59 25.19 -31.97 9.80
N VAL A 60 23.90 -31.90 10.15
CA VAL A 60 22.94 -33.02 10.02
C VAL A 60 21.63 -32.50 9.46
N GLY A 61 20.94 -33.30 8.65
CA GLY A 61 19.54 -33.07 8.29
C GLY A 61 19.27 -31.87 7.39
N GLY A 62 20.03 -31.72 6.31
CA GLY A 62 19.91 -30.62 5.34
C GLY A 62 21.07 -29.63 5.39
N GLY A 63 21.93 -29.73 6.42
CA GLY A 63 23.20 -29.04 6.48
C GLY A 63 24.31 -29.69 5.69
N GLU A 64 24.09 -30.86 5.13
CA GLU A 64 25.07 -31.64 4.38
C GLU A 64 25.56 -30.95 3.10
N ASN A 65 24.80 -29.97 2.62
CA ASN A 65 25.16 -29.12 1.46
C ASN A 65 26.08 -27.96 1.83
N TYR A 66 26.35 -27.77 3.11
CA TYR A 66 27.23 -26.69 3.62
C TYR A 66 28.52 -27.28 4.16
N ASP A 67 29.60 -26.57 3.99
CA ASP A 67 30.83 -26.86 4.69
C ASP A 67 30.65 -26.69 6.20
N GLU A 68 31.10 -27.67 6.99
CA GLU A 68 30.91 -27.70 8.46
C GLU A 68 31.58 -26.53 9.15
N ASP A 69 32.79 -26.16 8.68
CA ASP A 69 33.55 -25.02 9.21
C ASP A 69 32.80 -23.70 8.90
N TYR A 70 32.21 -23.59 7.72
CA TYR A 70 31.40 -22.42 7.34
C TYR A 70 30.15 -22.29 8.21
N LEU A 71 29.46 -23.40 8.49
CA LEU A 71 28.28 -23.39 9.40
C LEU A 71 28.69 -23.08 10.84
N ALA A 72 29.79 -23.60 11.30
CA ALA A 72 30.32 -23.28 12.62
C ALA A 72 30.65 -21.78 12.73
N GLN A 73 31.29 -21.21 11.72
CA GLN A 73 31.59 -19.77 11.65
C GLN A 73 30.27 -18.92 11.63
N MET A 74 29.28 -19.29 10.83
CA MET A 74 27.96 -18.63 10.83
C MET A 74 27.30 -18.69 12.21
N ALA A 75 27.40 -19.80 12.90
CA ALA A 75 26.91 -19.99 14.27
C ALA A 75 27.72 -19.17 15.29
N GLY A 76 28.91 -18.74 14.93
CA GLY A 76 29.91 -18.12 15.84
C GLY A 76 30.52 -19.13 16.80
N LEU A 77 30.69 -20.35 16.34
CA LEU A 77 31.36 -21.42 17.02
C LEU A 77 32.76 -21.61 16.40
N SER A 78 33.80 -21.68 17.23
CA SER A 78 35.17 -21.91 16.78
C SER A 78 35.73 -23.14 17.52
N ILE A 79 36.41 -24.00 16.79
CA ILE A 79 37.09 -25.16 17.39
C ILE A 79 38.13 -24.65 18.41
N GLY A 80 38.21 -25.31 19.58
CA GLY A 80 39.05 -24.90 20.71
C GLY A 80 38.38 -23.89 21.68
N MET A 81 37.21 -23.33 21.34
CA MET A 81 36.53 -22.42 22.26
C MET A 81 35.88 -23.15 23.47
N ALA A 82 35.85 -22.47 24.59
CA ALA A 82 35.09 -22.94 25.74
C ALA A 82 33.59 -22.76 25.55
N VAL A 83 32.82 -23.84 25.63
CA VAL A 83 31.39 -23.90 25.50
C VAL A 83 30.73 -24.43 26.76
N GLN A 84 29.89 -23.63 27.39
CA GLN A 84 29.10 -24.05 28.54
C GLN A 84 27.82 -24.72 28.05
N ILE A 85 27.55 -25.94 28.56
CA ILE A 85 26.37 -26.71 28.20
C ILE A 85 25.64 -27.18 29.47
N PRO A 86 24.34 -26.85 29.61
CA PRO A 86 23.59 -25.86 28.84
C PRO A 86 24.11 -24.43 29.09
N GLY A 87 24.03 -23.54 28.08
CA GLY A 87 24.56 -22.20 28.23
C GLY A 87 24.21 -21.25 27.14
N GLU A 88 24.58 -19.98 27.35
CA GLU A 88 24.24 -18.88 26.45
C GLU A 88 24.93 -18.98 25.08
N THR A 89 26.10 -19.62 25.02
CA THR A 89 26.85 -19.80 23.77
C THR A 89 26.04 -20.57 22.74
N ILE A 90 25.39 -21.68 23.17
CA ILE A 90 24.50 -22.46 22.29
C ILE A 90 23.28 -21.66 21.86
N THR A 91 22.66 -20.93 22.79
CA THR A 91 21.50 -20.07 22.47
C THR A 91 21.88 -18.97 21.47
N ARG A 92 23.04 -18.36 21.62
CA ARG A 92 23.53 -17.34 20.67
C ARG A 92 23.85 -17.94 19.30
N ALA A 93 24.43 -19.13 19.25
CA ALA A 93 24.70 -19.85 18.00
C ALA A 93 23.40 -20.12 17.22
N ILE A 94 22.38 -20.65 17.90
CA ILE A 94 21.05 -20.85 17.30
C ILE A 94 20.46 -19.52 16.80
N LYS A 95 20.47 -18.46 17.61
CA LYS A 95 19.97 -17.14 17.22
C LYS A 95 20.70 -16.55 16.02
N ARG A 96 22.02 -16.73 15.92
CA ARG A 96 22.81 -16.27 14.76
C ARG A 96 22.42 -16.99 13.49
N LEU A 97 22.33 -18.34 13.52
CA LEU A 97 21.90 -19.12 12.37
C LEU A 97 20.49 -18.72 11.90
N TYR A 98 19.54 -18.55 12.84
CA TYR A 98 18.21 -18.01 12.50
C TYR A 98 18.27 -16.60 11.91
N GLY A 99 19.17 -15.77 12.41
CA GLY A 99 19.34 -14.36 11.98
C GLY A 99 19.76 -14.22 10.52
N HIS A 100 20.43 -15.23 9.96
CA HIS A 100 20.75 -15.27 8.53
C HIS A 100 19.50 -15.43 7.63
N GLY A 101 18.36 -15.86 8.21
CA GLY A 101 17.08 -15.96 7.51
C GLY A 101 16.94 -17.13 6.54
N ILE A 102 18.03 -17.85 6.22
CA ILE A 102 18.05 -18.96 5.25
C ILE A 102 17.57 -20.29 5.82
N PHE A 103 17.50 -20.41 7.14
CA PHE A 103 17.06 -21.63 7.82
C PHE A 103 15.64 -21.48 8.36
N SER A 104 14.83 -22.52 8.20
CA SER A 104 13.48 -22.63 8.74
C SER A 104 13.46 -23.23 10.13
N ASP A 105 14.43 -24.10 10.42
CA ASP A 105 14.61 -24.74 11.72
C ASP A 105 16.10 -24.92 12.00
N VAL A 106 16.49 -24.70 13.27
CA VAL A 106 17.86 -24.84 13.75
C VAL A 106 17.82 -25.41 15.16
N SER A 107 18.47 -26.55 15.35
CA SER A 107 18.71 -27.10 16.68
C SER A 107 20.16 -27.60 16.79
N ILE A 108 20.69 -27.55 18.00
CA ILE A 108 22.05 -28.01 18.32
C ILE A 108 21.94 -29.10 19.38
N ALA A 109 22.52 -30.26 19.09
CA ALA A 109 22.60 -31.35 19.99
C ALA A 109 24.07 -31.71 20.27
N ILE A 110 24.29 -32.45 21.37
CA ILE A 110 25.59 -33.04 21.63
C ILE A 110 25.68 -34.33 20.79
N ASP A 111 26.69 -34.37 19.92
CA ASP A 111 26.99 -35.55 19.14
C ASP A 111 27.82 -36.53 19.99
N LYS A 112 28.90 -36.02 20.66
CA LYS A 112 29.82 -36.81 21.43
C LYS A 112 30.52 -35.96 22.51
N ILE A 113 30.81 -36.60 23.68
CA ILE A 113 31.68 -36.03 24.71
C ILE A 113 32.87 -36.97 24.94
N GLU A 114 34.09 -36.47 24.89
CA GLU A 114 35.33 -37.17 25.19
C GLU A 114 36.14 -36.39 26.22
N GLY A 115 36.01 -36.79 27.49
CA GLY A 115 36.63 -36.06 28.60
C GLY A 115 36.07 -34.63 28.70
N ASP A 116 36.95 -33.64 28.54
CA ASP A 116 36.57 -32.23 28.55
C ASP A 116 36.21 -31.67 27.15
N LYS A 117 36.21 -32.52 26.10
CA LYS A 117 35.91 -32.15 24.72
C LYS A 117 34.48 -32.51 24.35
N VAL A 118 33.81 -31.59 23.61
CA VAL A 118 32.46 -31.79 23.08
C VAL A 118 32.45 -31.64 21.58
N TYR A 119 31.70 -32.50 20.92
CA TYR A 119 31.33 -32.45 19.53
C TYR A 119 29.85 -32.10 19.43
N LEU A 120 29.49 -31.13 18.59
CA LEU A 120 28.13 -30.64 18.40
C LEU A 120 27.54 -31.04 17.04
N ALA A 121 26.32 -31.50 17.03
CA ALA A 121 25.55 -31.76 15.82
C ALA A 121 24.58 -30.61 15.61
N LEU A 122 24.72 -29.93 14.47
CA LEU A 122 23.83 -28.85 14.01
C LEU A 122 22.78 -29.47 13.10
N TYR A 123 21.55 -29.52 13.59
CA TYR A 123 20.38 -29.89 12.81
C TYR A 123 19.80 -28.62 12.21
N ILE A 124 19.88 -28.48 10.90
CA ILE A 124 19.39 -27.33 10.17
C ILE A 124 18.45 -27.76 9.05
N LYS A 125 17.41 -26.96 8.86
CA LYS A 125 16.49 -27.13 7.75
C LYS A 125 16.45 -25.83 6.95
N GLU A 126 16.78 -25.90 5.69
CA GLU A 126 16.70 -24.73 4.80
C GLU A 126 15.27 -24.23 4.62
N ARG A 127 15.12 -22.94 4.42
CA ARG A 127 13.85 -22.37 3.97
C ARG A 127 13.69 -22.66 2.48
N HIS A 128 12.50 -23.06 2.11
CA HIS A 128 12.18 -23.21 0.71
C HIS A 128 12.21 -21.86 -0.02
N LYS A 129 12.67 -21.90 -1.26
CA LYS A 129 12.69 -20.75 -2.17
C LYS A 129 11.41 -20.73 -3.00
N LEU A 130 10.92 -19.53 -3.32
CA LEU A 130 9.76 -19.35 -4.17
C LEU A 130 10.13 -19.65 -5.63
N SER A 131 9.44 -20.60 -6.24
CA SER A 131 9.50 -20.83 -7.68
C SER A 131 8.54 -19.85 -8.39
N LYS A 132 7.25 -19.95 -8.11
CA LYS A 132 6.21 -19.09 -8.67
C LYS A 132 4.99 -19.02 -7.77
N ILE A 133 4.12 -18.04 -8.06
CA ILE A 133 2.80 -17.91 -7.41
C ILE A 133 1.74 -18.15 -8.48
N ASN A 134 0.86 -19.10 -8.25
CA ASN A 134 -0.33 -19.33 -9.08
C ASN A 134 -1.53 -18.65 -8.38
N TYR A 135 -2.29 -17.89 -9.13
CA TYR A 135 -3.50 -17.24 -8.66
C TYR A 135 -4.73 -17.93 -9.23
N VAL A 136 -5.49 -18.60 -8.38
CA VAL A 136 -6.72 -19.29 -8.76
C VAL A 136 -7.92 -18.46 -8.33
N GLY A 137 -8.86 -18.17 -9.24
CA GLY A 137 -10.05 -17.36 -8.97
C GLY A 137 -9.88 -15.84 -9.22
N LEU A 138 -8.69 -15.38 -9.63
CA LEU A 138 -8.43 -14.02 -10.08
C LEU A 138 -8.43 -13.91 -11.61
N LYS A 139 -8.77 -12.72 -12.13
CA LYS A 139 -8.57 -12.38 -13.53
C LYS A 139 -7.12 -11.97 -13.78
N LYS A 140 -6.60 -12.15 -14.99
CA LYS A 140 -5.22 -11.82 -15.34
C LYS A 140 -4.81 -10.37 -15.00
N ALA A 141 -5.71 -9.41 -15.25
CA ALA A 141 -5.48 -8.01 -14.90
C ALA A 141 -5.40 -7.75 -13.38
N GLU A 142 -6.16 -8.52 -12.57
CA GLU A 142 -6.12 -8.45 -11.11
C GLU A 142 -4.82 -9.05 -10.57
N GLU A 143 -4.43 -10.21 -11.11
CA GLU A 143 -3.16 -10.88 -10.83
C GLU A 143 -1.97 -9.95 -11.06
N ASN A 144 -1.91 -9.31 -12.25
CA ASN A 144 -0.82 -8.40 -12.59
C ASN A 144 -0.70 -7.24 -11.58
N LYS A 145 -1.83 -6.62 -11.21
CA LYS A 145 -1.83 -5.53 -10.21
C LYS A 145 -1.39 -5.97 -8.81
N ILE A 146 -1.68 -7.21 -8.43
CA ILE A 146 -1.23 -7.76 -7.14
C ILE A 146 0.28 -8.04 -7.22
N LYS A 147 0.76 -8.61 -8.32
CA LYS A 147 2.20 -8.85 -8.56
C LYS A 147 3.02 -7.57 -8.50
N GLU A 148 2.57 -6.51 -9.16
CA GLU A 148 3.22 -5.19 -9.13
C GLU A 148 3.36 -4.65 -7.70
N LYS A 149 2.31 -4.79 -6.87
CA LYS A 149 2.33 -4.31 -5.48
C LYS A 149 3.22 -5.16 -4.57
N MET A 150 3.36 -6.46 -4.85
CA MET A 150 4.11 -7.38 -4.00
C MET A 150 5.60 -7.45 -4.32
N ASN A 151 5.98 -7.22 -5.58
CA ASN A 151 7.35 -7.33 -6.10
C ASN A 151 8.11 -8.59 -5.60
N LEU A 152 7.39 -9.73 -5.55
CA LEU A 152 7.96 -11.01 -5.13
C LEU A 152 8.70 -11.65 -6.30
N LEU A 153 10.00 -11.82 -6.15
CA LEU A 153 10.86 -12.41 -7.18
C LEU A 153 11.02 -13.92 -6.97
N PRO A 154 11.09 -14.72 -8.04
CA PRO A 154 11.54 -16.11 -7.95
C PRO A 154 12.88 -16.19 -7.21
N GLY A 155 13.07 -17.24 -6.40
CA GLY A 155 14.24 -17.41 -5.54
C GLY A 155 14.14 -16.74 -4.17
N SER A 156 13.14 -15.90 -3.92
CA SER A 156 12.87 -15.33 -2.58
C SER A 156 12.53 -16.43 -1.59
N GLN A 157 12.95 -16.29 -0.35
CA GLN A 157 12.66 -17.26 0.69
C GLN A 157 11.20 -17.20 1.12
N VAL A 158 10.55 -18.36 1.19
CA VAL A 158 9.14 -18.45 1.59
C VAL A 158 9.05 -18.50 3.11
N THR A 159 8.46 -17.46 3.68
CA THR A 159 8.20 -17.33 5.12
C THR A 159 6.68 -17.24 5.37
N ASP A 160 6.26 -17.53 6.60
CA ASP A 160 4.85 -17.35 6.98
C ASP A 160 4.42 -15.88 6.92
N LEU A 161 5.35 -14.96 7.17
CA LEU A 161 5.13 -13.54 6.99
C LEU A 161 4.85 -13.21 5.52
N MET A 162 5.64 -13.77 4.58
CA MET A 162 5.41 -13.60 3.13
C MET A 162 4.02 -14.10 2.74
N LYS A 163 3.64 -15.30 3.19
CA LYS A 163 2.30 -15.88 2.92
C LYS A 163 1.17 -15.02 3.49
N SER A 164 1.34 -14.52 4.71
CA SER A 164 0.39 -13.63 5.36
C SER A 164 0.27 -12.29 4.63
N ASN A 165 1.40 -11.70 4.22
CA ASN A 165 1.43 -10.46 3.43
C ASN A 165 0.76 -10.64 2.06
N LEU A 166 1.01 -11.76 1.37
CA LEU A 166 0.36 -12.08 0.11
C LEU A 166 -1.16 -12.16 0.28
N LYS A 167 -1.64 -12.88 1.30
CA LYS A 167 -3.06 -12.97 1.63
C LYS A 167 -3.66 -11.58 1.91
N MET A 168 -3.00 -10.78 2.74
CA MET A 168 -3.44 -9.43 3.11
C MET A 168 -3.51 -8.49 1.90
N GLN A 169 -2.54 -8.54 0.99
CA GLN A 169 -2.55 -7.71 -0.23
C GLN A 169 -3.67 -8.12 -1.19
N ILE A 170 -3.92 -9.42 -1.36
CA ILE A 170 -5.04 -9.91 -2.15
C ILE A 170 -6.37 -9.44 -1.53
N GLU A 171 -6.52 -9.57 -0.22
CA GLU A 171 -7.72 -9.14 0.51
C GLU A 171 -7.95 -7.63 0.38
N LYS A 172 -6.91 -6.82 0.59
CA LYS A 172 -6.95 -5.37 0.44
C LYS A 172 -7.37 -4.98 -0.99
N TYR A 173 -6.75 -5.59 -2.01
CA TYR A 173 -7.11 -5.34 -3.40
C TYR A 173 -8.57 -5.67 -3.68
N LEU A 174 -9.07 -6.79 -3.15
CA LEU A 174 -10.47 -7.20 -3.36
C LEU A 174 -11.46 -6.29 -2.62
N LYS A 175 -11.13 -5.83 -1.40
CA LYS A 175 -11.91 -4.82 -0.68
C LYS A 175 -12.01 -3.51 -1.47
N GLU A 176 -10.91 -3.04 -2.08
CA GLU A 176 -10.90 -1.88 -2.99
C GLU A 176 -11.81 -2.07 -4.22
N LYS A 177 -12.18 -3.31 -4.56
CA LYS A 177 -13.14 -3.64 -5.63
C LYS A 177 -14.55 -3.95 -5.13
N GLY A 178 -14.79 -3.86 -3.81
CA GLY A 178 -16.08 -4.09 -3.17
C GLY A 178 -16.38 -5.55 -2.79
N TYR A 179 -15.36 -6.41 -2.77
CA TYR A 179 -15.47 -7.80 -2.32
C TYR A 179 -15.00 -7.89 -0.86
N TYR A 180 -15.90 -7.95 0.10
CA TYR A 180 -15.57 -8.02 1.52
C TYR A 180 -15.61 -9.44 2.10
N ASN A 181 -16.52 -10.27 1.58
CA ASN A 181 -16.67 -11.65 2.02
C ASN A 181 -15.83 -12.56 1.12
N THR A 182 -14.51 -12.48 1.23
CA THR A 182 -13.58 -13.30 0.44
C THR A 182 -12.96 -14.39 1.28
N ASN A 183 -12.79 -15.58 0.70
CA ASN A 183 -12.02 -16.65 1.31
C ASN A 183 -10.71 -16.81 0.52
N ILE A 184 -9.59 -16.61 1.21
CA ILE A 184 -8.25 -16.66 0.59
C ILE A 184 -7.41 -17.68 1.33
N ARG A 185 -6.95 -18.69 0.62
CA ARG A 185 -6.06 -19.74 1.11
C ARG A 185 -4.78 -19.73 0.31
N ILE A 186 -3.66 -19.74 1.01
CA ILE A 186 -2.33 -19.88 0.41
C ILE A 186 -1.85 -21.28 0.70
N ILE A 187 -1.72 -22.10 -0.33
CA ILE A 187 -1.25 -23.48 -0.23
C ILE A 187 0.16 -23.52 -0.80
N GLN A 188 1.07 -24.11 -0.05
CA GLN A 188 2.44 -24.36 -0.46
C GLN A 188 2.55 -25.79 -0.93
N ARG A 189 3.17 -26.02 -2.08
CA ARG A 189 3.52 -27.34 -2.61
C ARG A 189 4.93 -27.31 -3.18
N ASP A 190 5.62 -28.44 -3.16
CA ASP A 190 6.95 -28.55 -3.72
C ASP A 190 6.94 -28.35 -5.24
N ASP A 191 8.00 -27.75 -5.75
CA ASP A 191 8.21 -27.63 -7.20
C ASP A 191 8.83 -28.93 -7.72
N PRO A 192 8.16 -29.63 -8.65
CA PRO A 192 8.70 -30.89 -9.18
C PRO A 192 9.94 -30.72 -10.05
N GLU A 193 10.22 -29.49 -10.53
CA GLU A 193 11.33 -29.21 -11.45
C GLU A 193 12.59 -28.74 -10.70
N HIS A 194 12.43 -28.20 -9.49
CA HIS A 194 13.56 -27.62 -8.75
C HIS A 194 13.56 -28.06 -7.28
N SER A 195 14.65 -28.69 -6.86
CA SER A 195 14.85 -29.08 -5.45
C SER A 195 14.92 -27.84 -4.55
N ASN A 196 14.33 -27.91 -3.36
CA ASN A 196 14.21 -26.85 -2.37
C ASN A 196 13.44 -25.59 -2.83
N PHE A 197 12.66 -25.71 -3.95
CA PHE A 197 11.76 -24.68 -4.40
C PHE A 197 10.31 -25.09 -4.16
N VAL A 198 9.45 -24.10 -3.91
CA VAL A 198 8.02 -24.31 -3.72
C VAL A 198 7.19 -23.37 -4.58
N ILE A 199 6.02 -23.82 -4.94
CA ILE A 199 4.98 -23.07 -5.61
C ILE A 199 3.94 -22.67 -4.57
N LEU A 200 3.54 -21.41 -4.56
CA LEU A 200 2.43 -20.92 -3.76
C LEU A 200 1.17 -20.84 -4.61
N ASP A 201 0.17 -21.61 -4.26
CA ASP A 201 -1.15 -21.53 -4.89
C ASP A 201 -2.06 -20.62 -4.04
N ALA A 202 -2.32 -19.41 -4.53
CA ALA A 202 -3.25 -18.46 -3.92
C ALA A 202 -4.66 -18.72 -4.46
N ILE A 203 -5.46 -19.46 -3.67
CA ILE A 203 -6.85 -19.81 -4.02
C ILE A 203 -7.77 -18.73 -3.46
N VAL A 204 -8.51 -18.06 -4.35
CA VAL A 204 -9.35 -16.92 -4.03
C VAL A 204 -10.79 -17.16 -4.43
N GLU A 205 -11.67 -17.19 -3.46
CA GLU A 205 -13.11 -17.26 -3.61
C GLU A 205 -13.71 -15.86 -3.33
N LYS A 206 -14.12 -15.15 -4.41
CA LYS A 206 -14.50 -13.72 -4.28
C LYS A 206 -15.90 -13.47 -3.76
N HIS A 207 -16.80 -14.43 -3.83
CA HIS A 207 -18.21 -14.21 -3.56
C HIS A 207 -18.80 -12.97 -4.26
N ASN A 208 -19.88 -12.39 -3.70
CA ASN A 208 -20.56 -11.24 -4.31
C ASN A 208 -20.02 -9.93 -3.75
N LYS A 209 -20.06 -8.87 -4.58
CA LYS A 209 -19.83 -7.51 -4.11
C LYS A 209 -20.94 -7.09 -3.17
N ILE A 210 -20.59 -6.35 -2.13
CA ILE A 210 -21.55 -5.72 -1.24
C ILE A 210 -22.13 -4.49 -1.92
N LYS A 211 -23.47 -4.36 -1.92
CA LYS A 211 -24.20 -3.22 -2.51
C LYS A 211 -24.82 -2.36 -1.41
N ILE A 212 -24.86 -1.06 -1.67
CA ILE A 212 -25.58 -0.10 -0.85
C ILE A 212 -27.05 -0.17 -1.20
N ASP A 213 -27.87 -0.50 -0.22
CA ASP A 213 -29.31 -0.53 -0.34
C ASP A 213 -29.90 0.89 -0.20
N GLU A 214 -29.50 1.59 0.86
CA GLU A 214 -29.99 2.91 1.21
C GLU A 214 -28.90 3.71 1.96
N ILE A 215 -28.90 5.02 1.76
CA ILE A 215 -28.12 5.99 2.54
C ILE A 215 -29.12 6.84 3.32
N ILE A 216 -29.02 6.86 4.63
CA ILE A 216 -29.89 7.59 5.53
C ILE A 216 -29.07 8.70 6.17
N ILE A 217 -29.46 9.95 5.95
CA ILE A 217 -28.81 11.13 6.52
C ILE A 217 -29.77 11.72 7.54
N THR A 218 -29.27 11.98 8.75
CA THR A 218 -30.02 12.60 9.85
C THR A 218 -29.35 13.89 10.29
N GLY A 219 -30.10 14.79 10.99
CA GLY A 219 -29.56 16.08 11.43
C GLY A 219 -29.61 17.19 10.38
N ASN A 220 -29.81 16.86 9.10
CA ASN A 220 -29.87 17.79 7.99
C ASN A 220 -31.23 18.49 7.87
N LYS A 221 -31.42 19.56 8.63
CA LYS A 221 -32.67 20.34 8.65
C LYS A 221 -32.77 21.36 7.52
N LEU A 222 -31.63 21.98 7.17
CA LEU A 222 -31.53 23.08 6.21
C LEU A 222 -31.17 22.60 4.79
N MET A 223 -30.47 21.48 4.67
CA MET A 223 -30.13 20.89 3.39
C MET A 223 -30.90 19.59 3.12
N LYS A 224 -31.48 19.47 1.93
CA LYS A 224 -32.26 18.29 1.53
C LYS A 224 -31.35 17.10 1.25
N ASP A 225 -31.74 15.88 1.64
CA ASP A 225 -31.07 14.60 1.40
C ASP A 225 -30.58 14.43 -0.04
N GLY A 226 -31.45 14.73 -1.00
CA GLY A 226 -31.11 14.57 -2.43
C GLY A 226 -29.92 15.42 -2.88
N ARG A 227 -29.68 16.57 -2.24
CA ARG A 227 -28.52 17.44 -2.50
C ARG A 227 -27.25 16.84 -1.88
N LEU A 228 -27.35 16.36 -0.66
CA LEU A 228 -26.24 15.73 0.08
C LEU A 228 -25.83 14.41 -0.58
N LYS A 229 -26.78 13.51 -0.86
CA LYS A 229 -26.54 12.27 -1.62
C LYS A 229 -26.01 12.54 -3.03
N GLY A 230 -26.39 13.70 -3.62
CA GLY A 230 -25.85 14.18 -4.90
C GLY A 230 -24.36 14.52 -4.83
N ALA A 231 -23.90 15.10 -3.72
CA ALA A 231 -22.51 15.46 -3.48
C ALA A 231 -21.60 14.23 -3.36
N MET A 232 -22.08 13.14 -2.79
CA MET A 232 -21.36 11.87 -2.72
C MET A 232 -21.22 11.30 -4.15
N LYS A 233 -20.06 11.46 -4.79
CA LYS A 233 -19.84 11.14 -6.22
C LYS A 233 -19.73 9.65 -6.50
N LYS A 234 -19.03 8.92 -5.62
CA LYS A 234 -18.65 7.51 -5.80
C LYS A 234 -19.56 6.54 -5.06
N THR A 235 -20.15 6.96 -3.94
CA THR A 235 -21.03 6.17 -3.08
C THR A 235 -22.47 6.46 -3.46
N LYS A 236 -23.15 5.47 -4.06
CA LYS A 236 -24.54 5.62 -4.55
C LYS A 236 -25.41 4.49 -4.03
N GLU A 237 -26.62 4.84 -3.58
CA GLU A 237 -27.66 3.86 -3.28
C GLU A 237 -28.31 3.32 -4.54
N LYS A 238 -28.94 2.14 -4.44
CA LYS A 238 -29.72 1.55 -5.52
C LYS A 238 -31.03 2.34 -5.68
N SER A 239 -31.15 3.11 -6.76
CA SER A 239 -32.37 3.87 -7.07
C SER A 239 -32.62 3.90 -8.56
N LEU A 240 -33.84 4.23 -8.98
CA LEU A 240 -34.19 4.41 -10.41
C LEU A 240 -33.32 5.49 -11.09
N ARG A 241 -32.95 6.54 -10.36
CA ARG A 241 -32.04 7.60 -10.87
C ARG A 241 -30.59 7.12 -11.07
N ASN A 242 -30.18 6.10 -10.33
CA ASN A 242 -28.83 5.55 -10.34
C ASN A 242 -28.76 4.19 -11.05
N PHE A 243 -29.73 3.88 -11.92
CA PHE A 243 -29.80 2.56 -12.58
C PHE A 243 -28.53 2.16 -13.31
N PHE A 244 -27.85 3.12 -13.95
CA PHE A 244 -26.58 2.89 -14.66
C PHE A 244 -25.34 3.04 -13.77
N LYS A 245 -25.47 3.47 -12.52
CA LYS A 245 -24.34 3.64 -11.59
C LYS A 245 -24.17 2.41 -10.72
N SER A 246 -22.91 2.06 -10.47
CA SER A 246 -22.62 0.97 -9.55
C SER A 246 -22.95 1.38 -8.11
N ALA A 247 -23.85 0.64 -7.47
CA ALA A 247 -24.19 0.81 -6.06
C ALA A 247 -23.29 -0.04 -5.15
N ASN A 248 -22.06 -0.36 -5.55
CA ASN A 248 -21.15 -1.14 -4.73
C ASN A 248 -20.61 -0.31 -3.57
N TYR A 249 -20.61 -0.89 -2.38
CA TYR A 249 -19.92 -0.32 -1.24
C TYR A 249 -18.41 -0.51 -1.41
N ILE A 250 -17.65 0.56 -1.35
CA ILE A 250 -16.19 0.60 -1.33
C ILE A 250 -15.81 1.62 -0.27
N GLU A 251 -15.22 1.16 0.82
CA GLU A 251 -14.89 1.96 2.01
C GLU A 251 -14.11 3.23 1.65
N LYS A 252 -13.04 3.09 0.89
CA LYS A 252 -12.24 4.23 0.42
C LYS A 252 -13.08 5.29 -0.32
N ASN A 253 -14.00 4.86 -1.17
CA ASN A 253 -14.88 5.78 -1.89
C ASN A 253 -15.86 6.48 -0.95
N TYR A 254 -16.34 5.75 0.05
CA TYR A 254 -17.24 6.30 1.06
C TYR A 254 -16.51 7.33 1.94
N ASP A 255 -15.28 7.06 2.35
CA ASP A 255 -14.48 8.02 3.09
C ASP A 255 -14.24 9.32 2.29
N GLU A 256 -13.89 9.21 1.02
CA GLU A 256 -13.76 10.37 0.14
C GLU A 256 -15.09 11.13 -0.01
N ASP A 257 -16.19 10.43 -0.13
CA ASP A 257 -17.52 11.02 -0.27
C ASP A 257 -18.04 11.70 1.02
N LYS A 258 -17.58 11.28 2.20
CA LYS A 258 -17.83 11.99 3.46
C LYS A 258 -17.25 13.41 3.44
N PHE A 259 -16.02 13.56 2.92
CA PHE A 259 -15.42 14.90 2.73
C PHE A 259 -16.24 15.75 1.76
N LEU A 260 -16.63 15.17 0.61
CA LEU A 260 -17.46 15.89 -0.37
C LEU A 260 -18.84 16.29 0.19
N LEU A 261 -19.37 15.52 1.14
CA LEU A 261 -20.62 15.87 1.82
C LEU A 261 -20.43 17.10 2.71
N VAL A 262 -19.36 17.15 3.51
CA VAL A 262 -19.02 18.32 4.34
C VAL A 262 -18.67 19.52 3.46
N ASP A 263 -17.88 19.33 2.39
CA ASP A 263 -17.57 20.39 1.41
C ASP A 263 -18.87 21.00 0.84
N LYS A 264 -19.88 20.16 0.60
CA LYS A 264 -21.17 20.65 0.10
C LYS A 264 -21.90 21.57 1.08
N TYR A 265 -21.75 21.33 2.35
CA TYR A 265 -22.21 22.25 3.40
C TYR A 265 -21.40 23.55 3.39
N ASN A 266 -20.09 23.44 3.34
CA ASN A 266 -19.18 24.60 3.30
C ASN A 266 -19.45 25.50 2.07
N GLU A 267 -19.68 24.91 0.88
CA GLU A 267 -20.11 25.65 -0.32
C GLU A 267 -21.41 26.44 -0.15
N LYS A 268 -22.22 26.13 0.85
CA LYS A 268 -23.51 26.76 1.14
C LYS A 268 -23.49 27.65 2.37
N GLY A 269 -22.31 27.87 2.93
CA GLY A 269 -22.10 28.75 4.07
C GLY A 269 -22.11 28.06 5.43
N PHE A 270 -22.29 26.77 5.48
CA PHE A 270 -22.29 26.02 6.75
C PHE A 270 -20.85 25.61 7.11
N ARG A 271 -20.08 26.57 7.58
CA ARG A 271 -18.65 26.39 7.89
C ARG A 271 -18.38 25.32 8.96
N ASP A 272 -19.24 25.26 9.95
CA ASP A 272 -19.10 24.39 11.12
C ASP A 272 -19.81 23.04 10.93
N ALA A 273 -20.23 22.73 9.69
CA ALA A 273 -20.87 21.47 9.40
C ALA A 273 -19.91 20.30 9.62
N VAL A 274 -20.38 19.31 10.35
CA VAL A 274 -19.58 18.14 10.71
C VAL A 274 -20.44 16.87 10.70
N ILE A 275 -19.84 15.75 10.37
CA ILE A 275 -20.41 14.42 10.57
C ILE A 275 -20.14 14.02 12.01
N LEU A 276 -21.21 13.93 12.83
CA LEU A 276 -21.11 13.53 14.23
C LEU A 276 -20.80 12.04 14.37
N SER A 277 -21.47 11.24 13.57
CA SER A 277 -21.26 9.79 13.52
C SER A 277 -21.66 9.23 12.18
N ASP A 278 -21.03 8.12 11.80
CA ASP A 278 -21.46 7.33 10.65
C ASP A 278 -21.35 5.83 10.96
N SER A 279 -22.21 5.04 10.33
CA SER A 279 -22.17 3.60 10.46
C SER A 279 -22.62 2.89 9.19
N VAL A 280 -22.01 1.74 8.92
CA VAL A 280 -22.35 0.87 7.80
C VAL A 280 -22.88 -0.44 8.36
N VAL A 281 -24.18 -0.63 8.24
CA VAL A 281 -24.88 -1.79 8.82
C VAL A 281 -25.17 -2.82 7.73
N GLN A 282 -24.69 -4.03 7.92
CA GLN A 282 -24.98 -5.14 7.01
C GLN A 282 -26.39 -5.67 7.28
N ILE A 283 -27.27 -5.56 6.29
CA ILE A 283 -28.67 -6.03 6.36
C ILE A 283 -28.86 -7.41 5.70
N SER A 284 -27.91 -7.81 4.86
CA SER A 284 -27.87 -9.14 4.25
C SER A 284 -26.42 -9.47 3.79
N PRO A 285 -26.11 -10.73 3.43
CA PRO A 285 -24.77 -11.09 2.94
C PRO A 285 -24.27 -10.26 1.74
N LYS A 286 -25.16 -9.53 1.06
CA LYS A 286 -24.85 -8.78 -0.17
C LYS A 286 -25.23 -7.30 -0.11
N ARG A 287 -25.80 -6.82 1.01
CA ARG A 287 -26.33 -5.46 1.13
C ARG A 287 -25.99 -4.80 2.45
N VAL A 288 -25.72 -3.50 2.39
CA VAL A 288 -25.51 -2.61 3.54
C VAL A 288 -26.45 -1.41 3.46
N LYS A 289 -26.80 -0.86 4.62
CA LYS A 289 -27.34 0.49 4.78
C LYS A 289 -26.28 1.37 5.42
N ILE A 290 -26.20 2.62 4.99
CA ILE A 290 -25.28 3.62 5.50
C ILE A 290 -26.10 4.65 6.27
N TYR A 291 -25.72 4.90 7.51
CA TYR A 291 -26.31 5.93 8.36
C TYR A 291 -25.27 7.02 8.56
N ILE A 292 -25.64 8.28 8.37
CA ILE A 292 -24.77 9.44 8.55
C ILE A 292 -25.55 10.46 9.37
N ASP A 293 -25.03 10.81 10.54
CA ASP A 293 -25.60 11.85 11.39
C ASP A 293 -24.75 13.10 11.26
N VAL A 294 -25.40 14.22 10.85
CA VAL A 294 -24.71 15.48 10.59
C VAL A 294 -25.21 16.57 11.52
N GLN A 295 -24.32 17.45 11.90
CA GLN A 295 -24.61 18.73 12.52
C GLN A 295 -24.30 19.84 11.53
N GLU A 296 -25.31 20.62 11.13
CA GLU A 296 -25.15 21.63 10.07
C GLU A 296 -24.44 22.90 10.55
N GLY A 297 -24.59 23.24 11.83
CA GLY A 297 -24.09 24.51 12.37
C GLY A 297 -24.85 25.72 11.84
N ASN A 298 -24.27 26.90 12.02
CA ASN A 298 -24.83 28.17 11.52
C ASN A 298 -24.42 28.42 10.07
N LYS A 299 -25.25 29.17 9.36
CA LYS A 299 -24.91 29.65 8.03
C LYS A 299 -24.21 30.99 8.14
N TYR A 300 -22.99 31.09 7.64
CA TYR A 300 -22.14 32.27 7.73
C TYR A 300 -22.14 33.11 6.46
N TYR A 301 -21.88 34.41 6.64
CA TYR A 301 -21.77 35.41 5.58
C TYR A 301 -20.47 36.22 5.77
N PHE A 302 -19.85 36.67 4.69
CA PHE A 302 -18.75 37.62 4.77
C PHE A 302 -19.23 38.97 5.30
N ASN A 303 -18.58 39.50 6.34
CA ASN A 303 -18.92 40.81 6.90
C ASN A 303 -17.89 41.88 6.46
N ASN A 304 -16.66 41.79 6.93
CA ASN A 304 -15.61 42.73 6.59
C ASN A 304 -14.45 41.96 5.93
N ILE A 305 -13.90 42.55 4.84
CA ILE A 305 -12.75 42.00 4.12
C ILE A 305 -11.67 43.06 4.15
N THR A 306 -10.52 42.73 4.74
CA THR A 306 -9.39 43.64 4.89
C THR A 306 -8.10 43.01 4.35
N TRP A 307 -7.23 43.85 3.86
CA TRP A 307 -5.93 43.46 3.32
C TRP A 307 -4.83 44.06 4.18
N VAL A 308 -3.81 43.30 4.49
CA VAL A 308 -2.68 43.72 5.31
C VAL A 308 -1.38 43.27 4.65
N GLY A 309 -0.42 44.21 4.51
CA GLY A 309 0.88 43.94 3.92
C GLY A 309 0.92 44.09 2.38
N ASN A 310 -0.16 44.50 1.78
CA ASN A 310 -0.24 44.79 0.34
C ASN A 310 0.29 46.18 0.04
N THR A 311 1.52 46.30 -0.45
CA THR A 311 2.17 47.55 -0.81
C THR A 311 2.19 47.80 -2.33
N ILE A 312 2.13 46.74 -3.13
CA ILE A 312 2.19 46.81 -4.58
C ILE A 312 0.83 47.10 -5.19
N TYR A 313 -0.22 46.47 -4.67
CA TYR A 313 -1.59 46.68 -5.14
C TYR A 313 -2.46 47.26 -4.04
N SER A 314 -3.32 48.21 -4.40
CA SER A 314 -4.28 48.77 -3.44
C SER A 314 -5.30 47.73 -3.00
N SER A 315 -5.85 47.89 -1.81
CA SER A 315 -6.89 47.02 -1.26
C SER A 315 -8.13 46.93 -2.18
N ASP A 316 -8.43 48.05 -2.87
CA ASP A 316 -9.57 48.10 -3.80
C ASP A 316 -9.35 47.17 -4.99
N VAL A 317 -8.16 47.24 -5.63
CA VAL A 317 -7.80 46.34 -6.74
C VAL A 317 -7.85 44.88 -6.32
N LEU A 318 -7.28 44.55 -5.16
CA LEU A 318 -7.30 43.17 -4.68
C LEU A 318 -8.73 42.69 -4.35
N SER A 319 -9.56 43.56 -3.80
CA SER A 319 -10.97 43.25 -3.50
C SER A 319 -11.81 43.05 -4.77
N ASP A 320 -11.57 43.86 -5.79
CA ASP A 320 -12.26 43.73 -7.10
C ASP A 320 -11.90 42.38 -7.75
N VAL A 321 -10.63 42.00 -7.72
CA VAL A 321 -10.17 40.71 -8.26
C VAL A 321 -10.69 39.56 -7.39
N LEU A 322 -10.67 39.67 -6.08
CA LEU A 322 -11.23 38.65 -5.18
C LEU A 322 -12.72 38.37 -5.48
N ASN A 323 -13.44 39.43 -5.84
CA ASN A 323 -14.86 39.40 -6.21
C ASN A 323 -15.76 38.72 -5.15
N ILE A 324 -15.47 38.96 -3.89
CA ILE A 324 -16.27 38.59 -2.72
C ILE A 324 -16.65 39.87 -1.98
N LYS A 325 -17.92 40.02 -1.65
CA LYS A 325 -18.47 41.24 -1.03
C LYS A 325 -19.07 40.96 0.33
N LYS A 326 -19.17 42.01 1.13
CA LYS A 326 -19.92 41.98 2.39
C LYS A 326 -21.35 41.50 2.13
N GLY A 327 -21.82 40.53 2.91
CA GLY A 327 -23.14 39.92 2.80
C GLY A 327 -23.19 38.69 1.89
N ASP A 328 -22.13 38.39 1.13
CA ASP A 328 -22.05 37.15 0.38
C ASP A 328 -22.01 35.94 1.31
N VAL A 329 -22.59 34.85 0.86
CA VAL A 329 -22.56 33.59 1.62
C VAL A 329 -21.12 33.10 1.71
N TYR A 330 -20.67 32.82 2.91
CA TYR A 330 -19.33 32.26 3.13
C TYR A 330 -19.15 30.94 2.33
N ASN A 331 -18.07 30.87 1.62
CA ASN A 331 -17.71 29.68 0.84
C ASN A 331 -16.17 29.59 0.78
N SER A 332 -15.61 28.71 1.62
CA SER A 332 -14.16 28.53 1.74
C SER A 332 -13.51 28.04 0.46
N LYS A 333 -14.21 27.20 -0.28
CA LYS A 333 -13.73 26.69 -1.58
C LYS A 333 -13.64 27.82 -2.62
N TYR A 334 -14.71 28.59 -2.76
CA TYR A 334 -14.73 29.74 -3.68
C TYR A 334 -13.69 30.79 -3.28
N LEU A 335 -13.50 31.05 -1.98
CA LEU A 335 -12.44 31.91 -1.47
C LEU A 335 -11.06 31.41 -1.92
N GLY A 336 -10.79 30.11 -1.76
CA GLY A 336 -9.53 29.50 -2.19
C GLY A 336 -9.31 29.58 -3.70
N GLU A 337 -10.35 29.33 -4.49
CA GLU A 337 -10.35 29.46 -5.95
C GLU A 337 -10.00 30.89 -6.37
N ARG A 338 -10.70 31.89 -5.82
CA ARG A 338 -10.46 33.31 -6.12
C ARG A 338 -9.10 33.82 -5.63
N MET A 339 -8.58 33.25 -4.57
CA MET A 339 -7.25 33.63 -4.07
C MET A 339 -6.11 33.03 -4.89
N THR A 340 -6.20 31.78 -5.35
CA THR A 340 -5.02 31.07 -5.87
C THR A 340 -5.24 30.20 -7.09
N SER A 341 -6.46 29.68 -7.36
CA SER A 341 -6.65 28.60 -8.33
C SER A 341 -7.25 29.03 -9.66
N ASP A 342 -8.05 30.08 -9.67
CA ASP A 342 -8.67 30.60 -10.88
C ASP A 342 -7.63 31.25 -11.81
N ASP A 343 -7.92 31.31 -13.10
CA ASP A 343 -7.04 31.97 -14.08
C ASP A 343 -6.84 33.46 -13.76
N ASP A 344 -7.84 34.11 -13.16
CA ASP A 344 -7.82 35.50 -12.71
C ASP A 344 -7.73 35.63 -11.18
N ALA A 345 -7.14 34.65 -10.50
CA ALA A 345 -6.95 34.68 -9.06
C ALA A 345 -6.07 35.84 -8.58
N VAL A 346 -6.28 36.30 -7.34
CA VAL A 346 -5.48 37.37 -6.74
C VAL A 346 -3.99 37.07 -6.78
N SER A 347 -3.58 35.83 -6.55
CA SER A 347 -2.17 35.43 -6.60
C SER A 347 -1.54 35.64 -7.98
N ASN A 348 -2.34 35.55 -9.05
CA ASN A 348 -1.83 35.71 -10.42
C ASN A 348 -1.47 37.18 -10.72
N LEU A 349 -2.12 38.16 -10.08
CA LEU A 349 -1.68 39.56 -10.18
C LEU A 349 -0.23 39.73 -9.75
N TYR A 350 0.14 39.11 -8.66
CA TYR A 350 1.50 39.13 -8.13
C TYR A 350 2.45 38.34 -9.01
N GLN A 351 2.08 37.11 -9.36
CA GLN A 351 2.93 36.19 -10.13
C GLN A 351 3.18 36.67 -11.57
N ASN A 352 2.23 37.36 -12.20
CA ASN A 352 2.41 37.93 -13.54
C ASN A 352 3.32 39.14 -13.56
N ASN A 353 3.61 39.72 -12.39
CA ASN A 353 4.51 40.86 -12.22
C ASN A 353 5.79 40.52 -11.45
N GLY A 354 6.24 39.29 -11.54
CA GLY A 354 7.49 38.83 -10.98
C GLY A 354 7.45 38.38 -9.51
N TYR A 355 6.36 38.59 -8.80
CA TYR A 355 6.29 38.25 -7.36
C TYR A 355 5.98 36.76 -7.14
N LEU A 356 6.86 35.91 -7.63
CA LEU A 356 6.76 34.44 -7.51
C LEU A 356 6.63 33.97 -6.05
N PHE A 357 7.28 34.67 -5.13
CA PHE A 357 7.35 34.32 -3.72
C PHE A 357 6.18 34.87 -2.90
N SER A 358 5.24 35.56 -3.54
CA SER A 358 4.07 36.12 -2.88
C SER A 358 3.21 35.01 -2.24
N ARG A 359 2.67 35.31 -1.07
CA ARG A 359 1.76 34.43 -0.34
C ARG A 359 0.58 35.22 0.20
N LEU A 360 -0.61 34.68 0.01
CA LEU A 360 -1.87 35.18 0.53
C LEU A 360 -2.32 34.27 1.67
N VAL A 361 -2.44 34.80 2.88
CA VAL A 361 -2.83 34.06 4.06
C VAL A 361 -4.16 34.58 4.59
N PRO A 362 -5.29 33.90 4.34
CA PRO A 362 -6.59 34.30 4.87
C PRO A 362 -6.63 34.01 6.38
N VAL A 363 -7.05 34.99 7.15
CA VAL A 363 -7.32 34.88 8.59
C VAL A 363 -8.80 35.19 8.80
N GLU A 364 -9.53 34.21 9.27
CA GLU A 364 -10.97 34.29 9.48
C GLU A 364 -11.27 34.51 10.97
N THR A 365 -12.12 35.49 11.26
CA THR A 365 -12.59 35.77 12.63
C THR A 365 -14.10 35.81 12.65
N ILE A 366 -14.71 35.01 13.50
CA ILE A 366 -16.19 35.03 13.69
C ILE A 366 -16.58 36.32 14.35
N SER A 367 -17.57 36.99 13.80
CA SER A 367 -18.14 38.23 14.28
C SER A 367 -19.66 38.07 14.46
N GLY A 368 -20.11 38.06 15.73
CA GLY A 368 -21.51 37.73 16.01
C GLY A 368 -21.84 36.24 15.82
N GLU A 369 -23.07 35.94 15.46
CA GLU A 369 -23.58 34.54 15.37
C GLU A 369 -23.45 33.94 13.97
N ASP A 370 -23.39 34.77 12.92
CA ASP A 370 -23.51 34.33 11.52
C ASP A 370 -22.55 35.04 10.54
N SER A 371 -21.58 35.78 11.04
CA SER A 371 -20.72 36.63 10.20
C SER A 371 -19.26 36.28 10.38
N ILE A 372 -18.50 36.40 9.28
CA ILE A 372 -17.04 36.17 9.24
C ILE A 372 -16.36 37.42 8.73
N ASN A 373 -15.43 37.96 9.51
CA ASN A 373 -14.45 38.94 9.06
C ASN A 373 -13.28 38.18 8.43
N LEU A 374 -12.86 38.57 7.23
CA LEU A 374 -11.74 38.03 6.51
C LEU A 374 -10.62 39.08 6.49
N GLU A 375 -9.49 38.79 7.10
CA GLU A 375 -8.25 39.54 6.95
C GLU A 375 -7.30 38.73 6.07
N VAL A 376 -6.96 39.26 4.88
CA VAL A 376 -5.99 38.63 4.00
C VAL A 376 -4.62 39.25 4.23
N ARG A 377 -3.72 38.49 4.80
CA ARG A 377 -2.33 38.88 5.00
C ARG A 377 -1.53 38.57 3.76
N VAL A 378 -0.96 39.60 3.15
CA VAL A 378 -0.15 39.50 1.94
C VAL A 378 1.32 39.58 2.33
N VAL A 379 2.07 38.55 1.95
CA VAL A 379 3.53 38.57 1.99
C VAL A 379 3.99 38.64 0.54
N GLU A 380 4.39 39.83 0.07
CA GLU A 380 4.67 40.08 -1.35
C GLU A 380 5.98 39.42 -1.81
N GLY A 381 7.00 39.44 -0.95
CA GLY A 381 8.33 38.90 -1.25
C GLY A 381 9.09 39.71 -2.32
N PRO A 382 10.30 39.29 -2.68
CA PRO A 382 11.07 39.92 -3.77
C PRO A 382 10.53 39.50 -5.15
N GLN A 383 10.78 40.34 -6.15
CA GLN A 383 10.56 39.94 -7.53
C GLN A 383 11.57 38.86 -7.95
N ALA A 384 11.11 37.92 -8.78
CA ALA A 384 11.92 36.89 -9.38
C ALA A 384 12.15 37.13 -10.86
N THR A 385 13.33 36.77 -11.34
CA THR A 385 13.69 36.74 -12.76
C THR A 385 13.88 35.28 -13.21
N ILE A 386 13.65 35.04 -14.47
CA ILE A 386 13.89 33.74 -15.09
C ILE A 386 15.40 33.58 -15.30
N ASN A 387 16.02 32.60 -14.64
CA ASN A 387 17.44 32.32 -14.80
C ASN A 387 17.70 31.49 -16.07
N LYS A 388 16.94 30.41 -16.25
CA LYS A 388 17.06 29.53 -17.43
C LYS A 388 15.69 29.05 -17.88
N VAL A 389 15.57 28.79 -19.19
CA VAL A 389 14.45 28.07 -19.78
C VAL A 389 14.97 26.73 -20.28
N ILE A 390 14.48 25.65 -19.68
CA ILE A 390 14.92 24.26 -19.91
C ILE A 390 13.80 23.53 -20.66
N ILE A 391 14.15 22.90 -21.78
CA ILE A 391 13.23 22.10 -22.60
C ILE A 391 13.67 20.64 -22.47
N LYS A 392 12.71 19.73 -22.22
CA LYS A 392 12.95 18.30 -22.08
C LYS A 392 11.95 17.51 -22.93
N GLY A 393 12.39 16.38 -23.49
CA GLY A 393 11.52 15.44 -24.21
C GLY A 393 11.37 15.72 -25.70
N ASN A 394 12.10 16.70 -26.24
CA ASN A 394 12.14 17.02 -27.67
C ASN A 394 13.20 16.16 -28.40
N ASN A 395 12.87 14.90 -28.66
CA ASN A 395 13.81 13.94 -29.25
C ASN A 395 13.96 14.11 -30.79
N ARG A 396 12.93 14.62 -31.47
CA ARG A 396 12.86 14.82 -32.94
C ARG A 396 12.78 16.29 -33.30
N THR A 397 12.06 17.07 -32.48
CA THR A 397 11.86 18.50 -32.73
C THR A 397 13.06 19.31 -32.30
N HIS A 398 13.65 20.07 -33.19
CA HIS A 398 14.78 20.93 -32.87
C HIS A 398 14.39 21.99 -31.83
N GLU A 399 15.25 22.22 -30.87
CA GLU A 399 15.01 23.12 -29.74
C GLU A 399 14.67 24.58 -30.20
N HIS A 400 15.33 25.08 -31.25
CA HIS A 400 15.08 26.43 -31.76
C HIS A 400 13.65 26.64 -32.29
N VAL A 401 13.00 25.57 -32.78
CA VAL A 401 11.59 25.59 -33.21
C VAL A 401 10.66 25.77 -32.04
N ILE A 402 11.00 25.14 -30.88
CA ILE A 402 10.24 25.27 -29.66
C ILE A 402 10.45 26.66 -29.05
N ARG A 403 11.71 27.11 -28.94
CA ARG A 403 12.05 28.38 -28.29
C ARG A 403 11.39 29.59 -28.92
N ARG A 404 11.18 29.61 -30.22
CA ARG A 404 10.52 30.74 -30.90
C ARG A 404 9.03 30.90 -30.56
N GLU A 405 8.40 29.85 -30.05
CA GLU A 405 6.99 29.86 -29.63
C GLU A 405 6.83 30.20 -28.14
N LEU A 406 7.95 30.37 -27.41
CA LEU A 406 7.93 30.73 -26.02
C LEU A 406 7.82 32.23 -25.81
N TYR A 407 7.10 32.63 -24.77
CA TYR A 407 6.95 34.03 -24.33
C TYR A 407 7.78 34.30 -23.06
N VAL A 408 8.68 33.37 -22.67
CA VAL A 408 9.53 33.48 -21.50
C VAL A 408 11.00 33.35 -21.89
N TYR A 409 11.82 34.30 -21.45
CA TYR A 409 13.24 34.35 -21.78
C TYR A 409 14.11 34.54 -20.54
N PRO A 410 15.34 33.99 -20.53
CA PRO A 410 16.28 34.23 -19.44
C PRO A 410 16.55 35.72 -19.23
N GLY A 411 16.55 36.17 -17.96
CA GLY A 411 16.74 37.54 -17.56
C GLY A 411 15.47 38.41 -17.49
N GLU A 412 14.34 37.93 -17.98
CA GLU A 412 13.04 38.60 -17.82
C GLU A 412 12.42 38.34 -16.46
N LEU A 413 11.48 39.22 -16.09
CA LEU A 413 10.66 38.98 -14.89
C LEU A 413 9.84 37.70 -15.04
N PHE A 414 9.68 37.03 -13.94
CA PHE A 414 8.78 35.88 -13.88
C PHE A 414 7.34 36.31 -14.19
N SER A 415 6.70 35.61 -15.11
CA SER A 415 5.29 35.78 -15.46
C SER A 415 4.62 34.41 -15.60
N ARG A 416 3.66 34.13 -14.73
CA ARG A 416 2.86 32.90 -14.80
C ARG A 416 2.03 32.87 -16.08
N GLU A 417 1.47 34.00 -16.48
CA GLU A 417 0.68 34.14 -17.70
C GLU A 417 1.49 33.75 -18.93
N ASP A 418 2.72 34.27 -19.06
CA ASP A 418 3.60 33.99 -20.21
C ASP A 418 4.06 32.54 -20.24
N ILE A 419 4.26 31.91 -19.06
CA ILE A 419 4.55 30.47 -18.99
C ILE A 419 3.36 29.65 -19.51
N ILE A 420 2.14 29.96 -19.03
CA ILE A 420 0.92 29.26 -19.46
C ILE A 420 0.65 29.50 -20.94
N ARG A 421 0.86 30.75 -21.43
CA ARG A 421 0.74 31.10 -22.83
C ARG A 421 1.73 30.31 -23.68
N SER A 422 2.98 30.22 -23.27
CA SER A 422 4.01 29.41 -23.94
C SER A 422 3.60 27.94 -24.03
N ALA A 423 3.10 27.35 -22.93
CA ALA A 423 2.63 25.97 -22.94
C ALA A 423 1.44 25.75 -23.88
N ARG A 424 0.55 26.74 -24.00
CA ARG A 424 -0.60 26.72 -24.93
C ARG A 424 -0.14 26.77 -26.38
N GLU A 425 0.84 27.62 -26.71
CA GLU A 425 1.38 27.68 -28.07
C GLU A 425 2.12 26.40 -28.45
N LEU A 426 2.88 25.81 -27.53
CA LEU A 426 3.50 24.49 -27.74
C LEU A 426 2.45 23.39 -28.00
N ALA A 427 1.30 23.44 -27.33
CA ALA A 427 0.18 22.52 -27.57
C ALA A 427 -0.41 22.75 -28.99
N ASN A 428 -0.53 24.02 -29.44
CA ASN A 428 -1.08 24.41 -30.74
C ASN A 428 -0.19 24.00 -31.90
N MET A 429 1.13 23.84 -31.70
CA MET A 429 2.05 23.34 -32.72
C MET A 429 1.66 21.96 -33.29
N GLY A 430 0.92 21.19 -32.58
CA GLY A 430 0.49 19.84 -33.00
C GLY A 430 1.58 18.75 -32.94
N HIS A 431 2.82 19.10 -32.62
CA HIS A 431 3.95 18.15 -32.49
C HIS A 431 3.98 17.41 -31.17
N PHE A 432 3.38 17.99 -30.15
CA PHE A 432 3.41 17.46 -28.77
C PHE A 432 2.02 17.01 -28.30
N ASP A 433 1.99 16.09 -27.33
CA ASP A 433 0.77 15.69 -26.65
C ASP A 433 0.33 16.81 -25.70
N PRO A 434 -0.81 17.51 -25.96
CA PRO A 434 -1.25 18.63 -25.14
C PRO A 434 -1.49 18.28 -23.66
N GLU A 435 -1.89 17.02 -23.36
CA GLU A 435 -2.15 16.57 -22.00
C GLU A 435 -0.86 16.35 -21.20
N GLN A 436 0.27 16.26 -21.88
CA GLN A 436 1.58 15.98 -21.30
C GLN A 436 2.55 17.17 -21.36
N ILE A 437 2.08 18.35 -21.80
CA ILE A 437 2.87 19.57 -21.69
C ILE A 437 2.71 20.12 -20.28
N GLN A 438 3.74 19.97 -19.46
CA GLN A 438 3.73 20.45 -18.09
C GLN A 438 4.87 21.45 -17.87
N PRO A 439 4.56 22.76 -17.79
CA PRO A 439 5.53 23.71 -17.30
C PRO A 439 5.75 23.54 -15.80
N ASP A 440 6.99 23.56 -15.38
CA ASP A 440 7.38 23.42 -13.97
C ASP A 440 8.50 24.41 -13.63
N LEU A 441 8.75 24.63 -12.35
CA LEU A 441 9.82 25.47 -11.85
C LEU A 441 10.91 24.61 -11.21
N ALA A 442 12.15 24.94 -11.53
CA ALA A 442 13.31 24.32 -10.91
C ALA A 442 14.26 25.38 -10.35
N ASN A 443 15.16 24.96 -9.47
CA ASN A 443 16.20 25.83 -8.89
C ASN A 443 15.67 27.17 -8.36
N VAL A 444 14.47 27.15 -7.75
CA VAL A 444 13.80 28.32 -7.20
C VAL A 444 14.62 28.85 -6.01
N ASN A 445 15.13 30.08 -6.12
CA ASN A 445 15.95 30.70 -5.09
C ASN A 445 15.36 32.07 -4.71
N ALA A 446 14.78 32.13 -3.51
CA ALA A 446 14.14 33.35 -3.00
C ALA A 446 15.16 34.43 -2.61
N GLU A 447 16.39 34.06 -2.19
CA GLU A 447 17.44 35.02 -1.82
C GLU A 447 18.03 35.69 -3.07
N ALA A 448 18.27 34.92 -4.13
CA ALA A 448 18.76 35.43 -5.39
C ALA A 448 17.66 36.05 -6.28
N GLY A 449 16.38 35.85 -5.94
CA GLY A 449 15.24 36.29 -6.76
C GLY A 449 15.25 35.62 -8.15
N THR A 450 15.52 34.30 -8.23
CA THR A 450 15.62 33.62 -9.51
C THR A 450 14.89 32.28 -9.52
N ALA A 451 14.41 31.86 -10.71
CA ALA A 451 13.86 30.53 -10.94
C ALA A 451 14.16 30.07 -12.36
N ASP A 452 14.35 28.76 -12.53
CA ASP A 452 14.42 28.13 -13.86
C ASP A 452 13.01 27.66 -14.27
N VAL A 453 12.63 27.90 -15.52
CA VAL A 453 11.37 27.41 -16.09
C VAL A 453 11.66 26.15 -16.90
N VAL A 454 10.94 25.07 -16.64
CA VAL A 454 11.12 23.77 -17.30
C VAL A 454 9.86 23.43 -18.09
N PHE A 455 9.99 23.20 -19.39
CA PHE A 455 8.94 22.63 -20.23
C PHE A 455 9.24 21.16 -20.48
N SER A 456 8.46 20.27 -19.86
CA SER A 456 8.51 18.83 -20.14
C SER A 456 7.51 18.51 -21.24
N LEU A 457 7.98 17.93 -22.34
CA LEU A 457 7.22 17.69 -23.57
C LEU A 457 7.21 16.20 -23.89
N VAL A 458 6.14 15.71 -24.51
CA VAL A 458 6.07 14.38 -25.08
C VAL A 458 5.64 14.50 -26.53
N GLU A 459 6.50 14.06 -27.44
CA GLU A 459 6.23 14.13 -28.87
C GLU A 459 5.17 13.13 -29.30
N LYS A 460 4.22 13.57 -30.14
CA LYS A 460 3.23 12.68 -30.74
C LYS A 460 3.91 11.70 -31.71
N ALA A 461 3.47 10.44 -31.67
CA ALA A 461 3.84 9.48 -32.70
C ALA A 461 3.22 9.93 -34.03
N ASN A 462 4.05 10.19 -35.03
CA ASN A 462 3.61 10.59 -36.39
C ASN A 462 3.37 9.36 -37.28
N ASP A 463 2.75 8.32 -36.77
CA ASP A 463 2.37 7.16 -37.59
C ASP A 463 0.98 7.41 -38.21
N LYS A 464 0.92 8.29 -39.23
CA LYS A 464 -0.07 8.15 -40.29
C LYS A 464 0.47 7.11 -41.28
N ILE A 465 0.09 5.85 -41.07
CA ILE A 465 0.10 4.87 -42.15
C ILE A 465 -1.09 5.27 -43.04
N GLU A 466 -0.82 5.79 -44.24
CA GLU A 466 -1.79 5.87 -45.32
C GLU A 466 -2.01 4.48 -45.94
#